data_d11a1977d95661b4091e02c6febe935b
#
_entry.id   d11a1977d95661b4091e02c6febe935b
#
_cell.length_a   1.000
_cell.length_b   1.000
_cell.length_c   1.000
_cell.angle_alpha   90.00
_cell.angle_beta   90.00
_cell.angle_gamma   90.00
#
_symmetry.space_group_name_H-M   'P 1'
#
loop_
_entity.id
_entity.type
_entity.pdbx_description
1 polymer ?
#
loop_
_entity_poly.entity_id
_entity_poly.type
_entity_poly.pdbx_seq_one_letter_code
_entity_poly.pdbx_strand_id
1 'polypeptide(L)'
;MSPLHRFLMESKSQWGWLALLILALITAAMFEVSAPVLLGKVVDAIVSGLQTDQDINTIFASIDTIILWLIAIYGGHALFTYFGEYMMASIGSKTVLALRTRMSTHLYSLPIEYFHDHQRGDLLSRLTSDLDAVAETIGEGVPGLVSAIIGIIGATAMMIWISPMLGISIIAIICIGILCLTWLSKRARRVYLKNQSALGAFNSGIEEIVVGKPIIQTFGLEETATNQVNILNDNLFKSMRSAAFTSQLVEPLVKFLNQITYCLVAIQGGLMVLRGSISIGDIQAFFLYVSQVSDPLSRSSYILTKFQETSAALGRIYEVIDTPSEIDTGKKTLDCTTTHPGTIDFEHVDFGYTPSNVFMKDINIHIPGGSMVAIVGPTGAGKSTLVNLIMRFYDIINGRITIDGVDIRDVSRESLHNTVGMVLQDAWIFTGTIADNIGYGKPNASREEIEYVAKLAMADHFIRTLPDGYDTVLKRGGDDLSQGQRQLITIARAFLADPTILILDEATANVDTRTEVEVQKAMNTLLKGRTSIVIAHRLSTIKNADFLLVVENGTIVEQGTHHGLIERGGHYKELYENYAAGMTV
;
A
#
# COMPACT_ATOMS: atom_id res chain seq x y z
N MET A 1 6.81 -5.30 20.51
CA MET A 1 6.87 -3.81 20.68
C MET A 1 5.67 -3.21 19.97
N SER A 2 5.07 -2.12 20.50
CA SER A 2 4.05 -1.42 19.71
C SER A 2 4.70 -0.78 18.48
N PRO A 3 4.01 -0.74 17.30
CA PRO A 3 4.56 -0.16 16.08
C PRO A 3 5.02 1.30 16.25
N LEU A 4 4.27 2.08 17.02
CA LEU A 4 4.64 3.46 17.37
C LEU A 4 5.94 3.55 18.19
N HIS A 5 6.14 2.65 19.15
CA HIS A 5 7.37 2.65 19.97
C HIS A 5 8.60 2.30 19.11
N ARG A 6 8.47 1.34 18.21
CA ARG A 6 9.52 0.98 17.25
C ARG A 6 9.86 2.16 16.34
N PHE A 7 8.84 2.81 15.79
CA PHE A 7 8.99 4.00 14.96
C PHE A 7 9.77 5.12 15.67
N LEU A 8 9.43 5.42 16.93
CA LEU A 8 10.15 6.41 17.74
C LEU A 8 11.62 6.02 17.98
N MET A 9 11.89 4.73 18.17
CA MET A 9 13.28 4.27 18.35
C MET A 9 14.10 4.35 17.05
N GLU A 10 13.51 4.05 15.90
CA GLU A 10 14.19 4.16 14.61
C GLU A 10 14.46 5.63 14.22
N SER A 11 13.65 6.57 14.72
CA SER A 11 13.80 8.01 14.49
C SER A 11 14.85 8.70 15.38
N LYS A 12 15.71 7.95 16.09
CA LYS A 12 16.72 8.49 17.03
C LYS A 12 17.66 9.54 16.43
N SER A 13 18.01 9.41 15.14
CA SER A 13 18.86 10.38 14.44
C SER A 13 18.26 11.80 14.37
N GLN A 14 16.93 11.90 14.55
CA GLN A 14 16.19 13.16 14.49
C GLN A 14 15.83 13.73 15.87
N TRP A 15 16.24 13.09 16.96
CA TRP A 15 15.86 13.50 18.32
C TRP A 15 16.33 14.92 18.68
N GLY A 16 17.48 15.36 18.16
CA GLY A 16 17.93 16.75 18.35
C GLY A 16 16.96 17.77 17.75
N TRP A 17 16.45 17.49 16.55
CA TRP A 17 15.44 18.32 15.89
C TRP A 17 14.10 18.25 16.58
N LEU A 18 13.71 17.08 17.07
CA LEU A 18 12.47 16.89 17.87
C LEU A 18 12.54 17.64 19.20
N ALA A 19 13.69 17.66 19.87
CA ALA A 19 13.87 18.42 21.11
C ALA A 19 13.75 19.94 20.85
N LEU A 20 14.34 20.45 19.77
CA LEU A 20 14.22 21.84 19.36
C LEU A 20 12.78 22.22 19.01
N LEU A 21 12.08 21.33 18.30
CA LEU A 21 10.67 21.46 17.98
C LEU A 21 9.82 21.56 19.25
N ILE A 22 9.98 20.62 20.19
CA ILE A 22 9.23 20.62 21.45
C ILE A 22 9.49 21.92 22.21
N LEU A 23 10.73 22.38 22.25
CA LEU A 23 11.08 23.66 22.87
C LEU A 23 10.36 24.85 22.22
N ALA A 24 10.29 24.87 20.86
CA ALA A 24 9.59 25.90 20.12
C ALA A 24 8.08 25.89 20.44
N LEU A 25 7.45 24.70 20.45
CA LEU A 25 6.03 24.54 20.78
C LEU A 25 5.73 24.93 22.25
N ILE A 26 6.61 24.57 23.18
CA ILE A 26 6.48 25.00 24.59
C ILE A 26 6.54 26.54 24.68
N THR A 27 7.49 27.15 23.97
CA THR A 27 7.65 28.61 23.98
C THR A 27 6.44 29.31 23.36
N ALA A 28 5.92 28.79 22.23
CA ALA A 28 4.68 29.28 21.62
C ALA A 28 3.49 29.20 22.58
N ALA A 29 3.32 28.05 23.25
CA ALA A 29 2.23 27.86 24.20
C ALA A 29 2.37 28.76 25.46
N MET A 30 3.59 29.03 25.93
CA MET A 30 3.81 30.00 27.01
C MET A 30 3.36 31.41 26.62
N PHE A 31 3.63 31.85 25.40
CA PHE A 31 3.11 33.12 24.88
C PHE A 31 1.58 33.10 24.81
N GLU A 32 0.99 32.05 24.28
CA GLU A 32 -0.48 31.90 24.18
C GLU A 32 -1.17 31.96 25.56
N VAL A 33 -0.60 31.26 26.55
CA VAL A 33 -1.16 31.23 27.94
C VAL A 33 -0.98 32.57 28.65
N SER A 34 0.01 33.39 28.32
CA SER A 34 0.24 34.69 28.95
C SER A 34 -0.66 35.81 28.40
N ALA A 35 -1.16 35.68 27.19
CA ALA A 35 -1.97 36.71 26.51
C ALA A 35 -3.28 37.08 27.26
N PRO A 36 -4.09 36.14 27.82
CA PRO A 36 -5.30 36.48 28.54
C PRO A 36 -5.11 37.41 29.74
N VAL A 37 -4.02 37.23 30.49
CA VAL A 37 -3.71 38.10 31.64
C VAL A 37 -3.44 39.53 31.19
N LEU A 38 -2.71 39.71 30.11
CA LEU A 38 -2.43 41.05 29.57
C LEU A 38 -3.69 41.72 29.02
N LEU A 39 -4.54 40.95 28.34
CA LEU A 39 -5.86 41.44 27.91
C LEU A 39 -6.72 41.85 29.11
N GLY A 40 -6.71 41.07 30.20
CA GLY A 40 -7.36 41.44 31.45
C GLY A 40 -6.82 42.76 32.01
N LYS A 41 -5.48 42.98 32.01
CA LYS A 41 -4.87 44.24 32.46
C LYS A 41 -5.27 45.43 31.60
N VAL A 42 -5.53 45.26 30.30
CA VAL A 42 -6.09 46.34 29.45
C VAL A 42 -7.48 46.73 29.94
N VAL A 43 -8.31 45.76 30.25
CA VAL A 43 -9.67 46.00 30.77
C VAL A 43 -9.59 46.73 32.13
N ASP A 44 -8.72 46.29 33.04
CA ASP A 44 -8.53 46.90 34.32
C ASP A 44 -8.03 48.34 34.23
N ALA A 45 -7.13 48.64 33.32
CA ALA A 45 -6.62 50.00 33.06
C ALA A 45 -7.76 50.92 32.59
N ILE A 46 -8.64 50.42 31.72
CA ILE A 46 -9.83 51.19 31.27
C ILE A 46 -10.79 51.43 32.43
N VAL A 47 -11.13 50.37 33.17
CA VAL A 47 -12.12 50.46 34.28
C VAL A 47 -11.60 51.38 35.40
N SER A 48 -10.33 51.23 35.79
CA SER A 48 -9.73 52.07 36.84
C SER A 48 -9.59 53.53 36.40
N GLY A 49 -9.21 53.80 35.13
CA GLY A 49 -9.16 55.15 34.59
C GLY A 49 -10.52 55.85 34.58
N LEU A 50 -11.60 55.14 34.23
CA LEU A 50 -12.97 55.66 34.26
C LEU A 50 -13.46 55.89 35.69
N GLN A 51 -13.10 55.04 36.66
CA GLN A 51 -13.50 55.20 38.07
C GLN A 51 -12.77 56.36 38.79
N THR A 52 -11.56 56.68 38.33
CA THR A 52 -10.75 57.75 38.91
C THR A 52 -10.83 59.08 38.16
N ASP A 53 -11.73 59.17 37.17
CA ASP A 53 -11.98 60.37 36.34
C ASP A 53 -10.69 60.91 35.69
N GLN A 54 -9.80 60.00 35.29
CA GLN A 54 -8.54 60.34 34.61
C GLN A 54 -8.76 60.85 33.19
N ASP A 55 -7.88 61.74 32.75
CA ASP A 55 -7.92 62.18 31.35
C ASP A 55 -7.68 60.99 30.37
N ILE A 56 -8.49 60.97 29.34
CA ILE A 56 -8.45 59.92 28.31
C ILE A 56 -7.02 59.67 27.80
N ASN A 57 -6.23 60.70 27.60
CA ASN A 57 -4.83 60.58 27.13
C ASN A 57 -3.94 59.81 28.14
N THR A 58 -4.21 59.92 29.44
CA THR A 58 -3.47 59.18 30.50
C THR A 58 -3.83 57.71 30.50
N ILE A 59 -5.13 57.39 30.27
CA ILE A 59 -5.60 56.01 30.12
C ILE A 59 -4.94 55.37 28.90
N PHE A 60 -4.94 56.06 27.73
CA PHE A 60 -4.29 55.55 26.52
C PHE A 60 -2.80 55.30 26.71
N ALA A 61 -2.06 56.24 27.37
CA ALA A 61 -0.65 56.06 27.63
C ALA A 61 -0.31 54.82 28.49
N SER A 62 -1.19 54.46 29.42
CA SER A 62 -1.04 53.24 30.21
C SER A 62 -1.33 51.96 29.41
N ILE A 63 -2.29 52.02 28.47
CA ILE A 63 -2.66 50.93 27.61
C ILE A 63 -1.64 50.69 26.51
N ASP A 64 -1.03 51.71 25.94
CA ASP A 64 -0.05 51.62 24.86
C ASP A 64 1.08 50.65 25.19
N THR A 65 1.61 50.70 26.41
CA THR A 65 2.67 49.77 26.87
C THR A 65 2.19 48.34 26.89
N ILE A 66 0.93 48.09 27.32
CA ILE A 66 0.35 46.74 27.39
C ILE A 66 0.08 46.21 25.97
N ILE A 67 -0.38 47.10 25.07
CA ILE A 67 -0.60 46.75 23.66
C ILE A 67 0.73 46.35 22.98
N LEU A 68 1.82 47.09 23.24
CA LEU A 68 3.13 46.70 22.69
C LEU A 68 3.59 45.31 23.17
N TRP A 69 3.35 45.01 24.46
CA TRP A 69 3.61 43.66 24.99
C TRP A 69 2.70 42.61 24.38
N LEU A 70 1.42 42.89 24.12
CA LEU A 70 0.49 41.97 23.44
C LEU A 70 0.96 41.71 22.00
N ILE A 71 1.37 42.74 21.25
CA ILE A 71 1.92 42.59 19.90
C ILE A 71 3.17 41.72 19.93
N ALA A 72 4.07 41.94 20.90
CA ALA A 72 5.29 41.14 21.04
C ALA A 72 4.97 39.66 21.37
N ILE A 73 4.00 39.40 22.24
CA ILE A 73 3.57 38.05 22.63
C ILE A 73 2.88 37.34 21.49
N TYR A 74 1.92 37.97 20.80
CA TYR A 74 1.25 37.37 19.64
C TYR A 74 2.21 37.19 18.46
N GLY A 75 3.13 38.15 18.25
CA GLY A 75 4.19 38.02 17.24
C GLY A 75 5.15 36.87 17.57
N GLY A 76 5.54 36.76 18.85
CA GLY A 76 6.35 35.62 19.32
C GLY A 76 5.63 34.29 19.19
N HIS A 77 4.35 34.21 19.60
CA HIS A 77 3.52 33.02 19.40
C HIS A 77 3.46 32.60 17.92
N ALA A 78 3.13 33.54 17.03
CA ALA A 78 3.05 33.27 15.60
C ALA A 78 4.38 32.78 15.01
N LEU A 79 5.49 33.42 15.42
CA LEU A 79 6.84 33.04 14.94
C LEU A 79 7.22 31.63 15.39
N PHE A 80 7.04 31.29 16.68
CA PHE A 80 7.40 29.98 17.20
C PHE A 80 6.47 28.88 16.73
N THR A 81 5.19 29.16 16.53
CA THR A 81 4.23 28.23 15.92
C THR A 81 4.60 27.94 14.48
N TYR A 82 4.84 29.00 13.66
CA TYR A 82 5.28 28.83 12.28
C TYR A 82 6.57 28.02 12.17
N PHE A 83 7.55 28.32 13.02
CA PHE A 83 8.81 27.57 13.05
C PHE A 83 8.60 26.11 13.45
N GLY A 84 7.75 25.86 14.45
CA GLY A 84 7.40 24.51 14.89
C GLY A 84 6.69 23.70 13.80
N GLU A 85 5.69 24.27 13.13
CA GLU A 85 4.97 23.62 12.03
C GLU A 85 5.88 23.36 10.82
N TYR A 86 6.72 24.32 10.45
CA TYR A 86 7.70 24.14 9.37
C TYR A 86 8.69 23.00 9.65
N MET A 87 9.23 22.96 10.88
CA MET A 87 10.12 21.88 11.29
C MET A 87 9.43 20.54 11.25
N MET A 88 8.20 20.47 11.75
CA MET A 88 7.45 19.22 11.81
C MET A 88 7.09 18.69 10.42
N ALA A 89 6.67 19.57 9.52
CA ALA A 89 6.43 19.21 8.12
C ALA A 89 7.72 18.66 7.46
N SER A 90 8.88 19.29 7.72
CA SER A 90 10.15 18.83 7.21
C SER A 90 10.58 17.47 7.78
N ILE A 91 10.43 17.25 9.08
CA ILE A 91 10.73 15.98 9.75
C ILE A 91 9.80 14.90 9.23
N GLY A 92 8.50 15.18 9.18
CA GLY A 92 7.47 14.24 8.68
C GLY A 92 7.77 13.78 7.25
N SER A 93 8.00 14.73 6.34
CA SER A 93 8.29 14.42 4.92
C SER A 93 9.57 13.59 4.75
N LYS A 94 10.64 13.92 5.48
CA LYS A 94 11.91 13.15 5.44
C LYS A 94 11.73 11.73 5.98
N THR A 95 10.96 11.58 7.06
CA THR A 95 10.72 10.28 7.68
C THR A 95 9.89 9.39 6.76
N VAL A 96 8.83 9.94 6.16
CA VAL A 96 7.99 9.20 5.20
C VAL A 96 8.78 8.84 3.94
N LEU A 97 9.63 9.75 3.43
CA LEU A 97 10.51 9.43 2.30
C LEU A 97 11.44 8.27 2.63
N ALA A 98 12.05 8.27 3.82
CA ALA A 98 12.94 7.18 4.25
C ALA A 98 12.19 5.84 4.37
N LEU A 99 10.99 5.83 4.96
CA LEU A 99 10.15 4.64 5.05
C LEU A 99 9.71 4.15 3.67
N ARG A 100 9.28 5.06 2.79
CA ARG A 100 8.87 4.73 1.42
C ARG A 100 10.02 4.12 0.63
N THR A 101 11.21 4.71 0.69
CA THR A 101 12.40 4.18 0.03
C THR A 101 12.76 2.80 0.57
N ARG A 102 12.79 2.64 1.91
CA ARG A 102 13.11 1.36 2.55
C ARG A 102 12.10 0.27 2.15
N MET A 103 10.82 0.58 2.20
CA MET A 103 9.75 -0.34 1.83
C MET A 103 9.79 -0.70 0.34
N SER A 104 9.96 0.30 -0.55
CA SER A 104 10.08 0.09 -1.99
C SER A 104 11.28 -0.78 -2.33
N THR A 105 12.47 -0.50 -1.77
CA THR A 105 13.67 -1.32 -1.98
C THR A 105 13.47 -2.74 -1.46
N HIS A 106 12.84 -2.89 -0.30
CA HIS A 106 12.59 -4.20 0.30
C HIS A 106 11.62 -5.05 -0.51
N LEU A 107 10.58 -4.45 -1.10
CA LEU A 107 9.63 -5.16 -1.96
C LEU A 107 10.31 -5.87 -3.14
N TYR A 108 11.37 -5.27 -3.73
CA TYR A 108 12.13 -5.92 -4.80
C TYR A 108 12.94 -7.14 -4.33
N SER A 109 13.17 -7.27 -3.04
CA SER A 109 13.91 -8.39 -2.45
C SER A 109 13.01 -9.50 -1.88
N LEU A 110 11.69 -9.33 -1.93
CA LEU A 110 10.75 -10.32 -1.44
C LEU A 110 10.55 -11.47 -2.43
N PRO A 111 10.31 -12.70 -1.94
CA PRO A 111 10.02 -13.84 -2.79
C PRO A 111 8.68 -13.65 -3.55
N ILE A 112 8.57 -14.28 -4.72
CA ILE A 112 7.35 -14.23 -5.55
C ILE A 112 6.11 -14.74 -4.79
N GLU A 113 6.29 -15.72 -3.91
CA GLU A 113 5.24 -16.25 -3.02
C GLU A 113 4.49 -15.13 -2.28
N TYR A 114 5.22 -14.15 -1.76
CA TYR A 114 4.63 -13.00 -1.06
C TYR A 114 3.62 -12.24 -1.93
N PHE A 115 3.89 -12.09 -3.24
CA PHE A 115 3.00 -11.40 -4.17
C PHE A 115 1.81 -12.25 -4.62
N HIS A 116 1.89 -13.56 -4.49
CA HIS A 116 0.75 -14.46 -4.73
C HIS A 116 -0.23 -14.44 -3.55
N ASP A 117 0.29 -14.37 -2.32
CA ASP A 117 -0.51 -14.40 -1.10
C ASP A 117 -1.18 -13.06 -0.77
N HIS A 118 -0.67 -11.95 -1.34
CA HIS A 118 -1.14 -10.62 -1.05
C HIS A 118 -1.78 -9.95 -2.28
N GLN A 119 -2.93 -9.32 -2.08
CA GLN A 119 -3.58 -8.57 -3.15
C GLN A 119 -2.75 -7.34 -3.54
N ARG A 120 -2.59 -7.10 -4.85
CA ARG A 120 -1.84 -5.94 -5.38
C ARG A 120 -2.35 -4.60 -4.86
N GLY A 121 -3.67 -4.47 -4.66
CA GLY A 121 -4.29 -3.27 -4.12
C GLY A 121 -3.90 -2.99 -2.67
N ASP A 122 -3.77 -4.03 -1.84
CA ASP A 122 -3.33 -3.90 -0.44
C ASP A 122 -1.88 -3.42 -0.37
N LEU A 123 -0.98 -4.01 -1.15
CA LEU A 123 0.42 -3.58 -1.22
C LEU A 123 0.57 -2.11 -1.67
N LEU A 124 -0.22 -1.71 -2.68
CA LEU A 124 -0.24 -0.32 -3.14
C LEU A 124 -0.76 0.63 -2.07
N SER A 125 -1.83 0.24 -1.34
CA SER A 125 -2.37 1.01 -0.22
C SER A 125 -1.35 1.21 0.90
N ARG A 126 -0.54 0.17 1.22
CA ARG A 126 0.55 0.26 2.20
C ARG A 126 1.66 1.23 1.77
N LEU A 127 1.96 1.33 0.46
CA LEU A 127 2.95 2.26 -0.10
C LEU A 127 2.45 3.70 -0.25
N THR A 128 1.15 3.92 -0.21
CA THR A 128 0.51 5.24 -0.40
C THR A 128 -0.24 5.66 0.85
N SER A 129 -1.48 5.23 1.01
CA SER A 129 -2.40 5.70 2.05
C SER A 129 -1.88 5.48 3.48
N ASP A 130 -1.21 4.35 3.76
CA ASP A 130 -0.66 4.08 5.08
C ASP A 130 0.51 5.01 5.42
N LEU A 131 1.39 5.26 4.45
CA LEU A 131 2.48 6.23 4.62
C LEU A 131 1.97 7.67 4.74
N ASP A 132 0.91 8.03 4.01
CA ASP A 132 0.29 9.34 4.10
C ASP A 132 -0.40 9.54 5.47
N ALA A 133 -1.03 8.51 6.04
CA ALA A 133 -1.57 8.55 7.40
C ALA A 133 -0.45 8.78 8.46
N VAL A 134 0.72 8.19 8.26
CA VAL A 134 1.90 8.45 9.11
C VAL A 134 2.36 9.90 8.96
N ALA A 135 2.44 10.42 7.71
CA ALA A 135 2.83 11.80 7.45
C ALA A 135 1.91 12.81 8.12
N GLU A 136 0.60 12.62 7.98
CA GLU A 136 -0.43 13.49 8.55
C GLU A 136 -0.36 13.52 10.09
N THR A 137 -0.22 12.34 10.71
CA THR A 137 -0.12 12.27 12.18
C THR A 137 1.17 12.91 12.70
N ILE A 138 2.29 12.75 12.01
CA ILE A 138 3.53 13.44 12.36
C ILE A 138 3.34 14.95 12.15
N GLY A 139 2.85 15.37 10.98
CA GLY A 139 2.73 16.78 10.61
C GLY A 139 1.76 17.58 11.49
N GLU A 140 0.59 17.05 11.77
CA GLU A 140 -0.51 17.74 12.45
C GLU A 140 -0.83 17.16 13.83
N GLY A 141 -0.82 15.84 13.96
CA GLY A 141 -1.24 15.16 15.18
C GLY A 141 -0.31 15.40 16.37
N VAL A 142 1.01 15.32 16.15
CA VAL A 142 2.00 15.51 17.24
C VAL A 142 2.04 16.95 17.71
N PRO A 143 2.17 17.99 16.84
CA PRO A 143 2.09 19.38 17.28
C PRO A 143 0.78 19.70 17.99
N GLY A 144 -0.35 19.25 17.42
CA GLY A 144 -1.67 19.45 18.03
C GLY A 144 -1.80 18.84 19.42
N LEU A 145 -1.25 17.64 19.64
CA LEU A 145 -1.24 16.98 20.94
C LEU A 145 -0.38 17.72 21.96
N VAL A 146 0.84 18.12 21.55
CA VAL A 146 1.78 18.86 22.45
C VAL A 146 1.17 20.20 22.84
N SER A 147 0.68 20.98 21.88
CA SER A 147 0.04 22.28 22.14
C SER A 147 -1.20 22.14 23.01
N ALA A 148 -2.02 21.11 22.77
CA ALA A 148 -3.21 20.84 23.60
C ALA A 148 -2.85 20.56 25.06
N ILE A 149 -1.87 19.68 25.30
CA ILE A 149 -1.42 19.33 26.67
C ILE A 149 -0.87 20.56 27.39
N ILE A 150 0.01 21.31 26.73
CA ILE A 150 0.65 22.48 27.36
C ILE A 150 -0.38 23.58 27.58
N GLY A 151 -1.26 23.83 26.60
CA GLY A 151 -2.34 24.82 26.70
C GLY A 151 -3.31 24.51 27.86
N ILE A 152 -3.76 23.26 27.99
CA ILE A 152 -4.64 22.85 29.09
C ILE A 152 -3.94 23.01 30.43
N ILE A 153 -2.69 22.52 30.57
CA ILE A 153 -1.94 22.62 31.84
C ILE A 153 -1.67 24.09 32.18
N GLY A 154 -1.20 24.87 31.19
CA GLY A 154 -0.89 26.28 31.38
C GLY A 154 -2.11 27.12 31.73
N ALA A 155 -3.21 26.98 30.98
CA ALA A 155 -4.46 27.71 31.28
C ALA A 155 -5.02 27.33 32.65
N THR A 156 -5.00 26.03 33.01
CA THR A 156 -5.45 25.54 34.32
C THR A 156 -4.58 26.11 35.46
N ALA A 157 -3.27 26.11 35.29
CA ALA A 157 -2.34 26.68 36.27
C ALA A 157 -2.58 28.19 36.47
N MET A 158 -2.79 28.94 35.36
CA MET A 158 -3.09 30.37 35.43
C MET A 158 -4.45 30.66 36.10
N MET A 159 -5.48 29.87 35.83
CA MET A 159 -6.76 30.00 36.50
C MET A 159 -6.64 29.79 38.02
N ILE A 160 -5.85 28.80 38.46
CA ILE A 160 -5.59 28.56 39.90
C ILE A 160 -4.78 29.70 40.49
N TRP A 161 -3.81 30.25 39.77
CA TRP A 161 -2.95 31.34 40.20
C TRP A 161 -3.73 32.65 40.41
N ILE A 162 -4.67 33.00 39.50
CA ILE A 162 -5.50 34.19 39.60
C ILE A 162 -6.52 34.03 40.73
N SER A 163 -7.25 32.94 40.76
CA SER A 163 -8.24 32.66 41.82
C SER A 163 -8.41 31.16 42.04
N PRO A 164 -7.86 30.57 43.13
CA PRO A 164 -7.98 29.15 43.41
C PRO A 164 -9.43 28.68 43.51
N MET A 165 -10.33 29.48 44.07
CA MET A 165 -11.72 29.11 44.25
C MET A 165 -12.48 28.99 42.92
N LEU A 166 -12.31 29.96 42.01
CA LEU A 166 -12.85 29.90 40.65
C LEU A 166 -12.20 28.78 39.83
N GLY A 167 -10.86 28.68 39.88
CA GLY A 167 -10.13 27.66 39.15
C GLY A 167 -10.56 26.24 39.48
N ILE A 168 -10.71 25.90 40.77
CA ILE A 168 -11.16 24.58 41.21
C ILE A 168 -12.63 24.31 40.76
N SER A 169 -13.51 25.31 40.82
CA SER A 169 -14.88 25.18 40.35
C SER A 169 -14.96 24.86 38.86
N ILE A 170 -14.12 25.52 38.04
CA ILE A 170 -14.02 25.27 36.58
C ILE A 170 -13.43 23.89 36.30
N ILE A 171 -12.37 23.48 37.00
CA ILE A 171 -11.77 22.16 36.88
C ILE A 171 -12.80 21.06 37.16
N ALA A 172 -13.65 21.24 38.17
CA ALA A 172 -14.72 20.29 38.46
C ALA A 172 -15.69 20.11 37.28
N ILE A 173 -16.07 21.21 36.59
CA ILE A 173 -16.93 21.14 35.39
C ILE A 173 -16.19 20.47 34.24
N ILE A 174 -14.90 20.78 34.05
CA ILE A 174 -14.07 20.15 33.00
C ILE A 174 -13.96 18.63 33.23
N CYS A 175 -13.76 18.19 34.49
CA CYS A 175 -13.74 16.76 34.83
C CYS A 175 -15.08 16.08 34.53
N ILE A 176 -16.21 16.71 34.83
CA ILE A 176 -17.54 16.22 34.45
C ILE A 176 -17.65 16.13 32.94
N GLY A 177 -17.16 17.13 32.20
CA GLY A 177 -17.12 17.15 30.76
C GLY A 177 -16.33 15.97 30.18
N ILE A 178 -15.13 15.69 30.69
CA ILE A 178 -14.29 14.55 30.29
C ILE A 178 -15.02 13.22 30.53
N LEU A 179 -15.69 13.05 31.65
CA LEU A 179 -16.49 11.86 31.95
C LEU A 179 -17.65 11.69 30.95
N CYS A 180 -18.37 12.76 30.64
CA CYS A 180 -19.44 12.75 29.65
C CYS A 180 -18.92 12.42 28.26
N LEU A 181 -17.80 13.03 27.86
CA LEU A 181 -17.16 12.77 26.56
C LEU A 181 -16.65 11.34 26.45
N THR A 182 -16.04 10.79 27.49
CA THR A 182 -15.56 9.38 27.46
C THR A 182 -16.72 8.40 27.37
N TRP A 183 -17.83 8.67 28.03
CA TRP A 183 -19.05 7.87 27.93
C TRP A 183 -19.63 7.94 26.50
N LEU A 184 -19.77 9.16 25.96
CA LEU A 184 -20.28 9.37 24.60
C LEU A 184 -19.38 8.71 23.52
N SER A 185 -18.06 8.85 23.67
CA SER A 185 -17.08 8.23 22.75
C SER A 185 -17.17 6.69 22.72
N LYS A 186 -17.36 6.05 23.87
CA LYS A 186 -17.58 4.59 23.93
C LYS A 186 -18.85 4.17 23.19
N ARG A 187 -19.92 4.98 23.26
CA ARG A 187 -21.17 4.74 22.52
C ARG A 187 -20.97 4.99 21.02
N ALA A 188 -20.35 6.10 20.67
CA ALA A 188 -20.05 6.48 19.28
C ALA A 188 -19.25 5.40 18.56
N ARG A 189 -18.24 4.82 19.21
CA ARG A 189 -17.43 3.74 18.65
C ARG A 189 -18.25 2.52 18.22
N ARG A 190 -19.23 2.09 19.04
CA ARG A 190 -20.08 0.94 18.68
C ARG A 190 -20.95 1.23 17.45
N VAL A 191 -21.51 2.44 17.39
CA VAL A 191 -22.35 2.86 16.27
C VAL A 191 -21.53 3.04 15.01
N TYR A 192 -20.31 3.59 15.14
CA TYR A 192 -19.36 3.73 14.04
C TYR A 192 -18.97 2.39 13.44
N LEU A 193 -18.62 1.38 14.26
CA LEU A 193 -18.29 0.03 13.77
C LEU A 193 -19.46 -0.60 13.00
N LYS A 194 -20.70 -0.41 13.47
CA LYS A 194 -21.89 -0.87 12.76
C LYS A 194 -22.06 -0.16 11.41
N ASN A 195 -21.81 1.15 11.38
CA ASN A 195 -21.84 1.93 10.14
C ASN A 195 -20.77 1.47 9.14
N GLN A 196 -19.55 1.20 9.62
CA GLN A 196 -18.47 0.71 8.78
C GLN A 196 -18.79 -0.67 8.17
N SER A 197 -19.40 -1.57 8.97
CA SER A 197 -19.86 -2.86 8.44
C SER A 197 -20.99 -2.71 7.39
N ALA A 198 -21.92 -1.79 7.60
CA ALA A 198 -22.98 -1.51 6.61
C ALA A 198 -22.44 -0.88 5.33
N LEU A 199 -21.44 0.01 5.43
CA LEU A 199 -20.74 0.60 4.29
C LEU A 199 -19.97 -0.46 3.51
N GLY A 200 -19.27 -1.37 4.18
CA GLY A 200 -18.58 -2.49 3.54
C GLY A 200 -19.55 -3.38 2.76
N ALA A 201 -20.67 -3.76 3.36
CA ALA A 201 -21.70 -4.55 2.69
C ALA A 201 -22.32 -3.85 1.46
N PHE A 202 -22.54 -2.53 1.57
CA PHE A 202 -23.05 -1.72 0.46
C PHE A 202 -22.02 -1.66 -0.69
N ASN A 203 -20.75 -1.38 -0.39
CA ASN A 203 -19.70 -1.31 -1.40
C ASN A 203 -19.51 -2.65 -2.12
N SER A 204 -19.47 -3.77 -1.38
CA SER A 204 -19.35 -5.10 -1.98
C SER A 204 -20.57 -5.44 -2.86
N GLY A 205 -21.78 -5.05 -2.45
CA GLY A 205 -22.97 -5.25 -3.26
C GLY A 205 -22.99 -4.41 -4.54
N ILE A 206 -22.50 -3.17 -4.49
CA ILE A 206 -22.33 -2.33 -5.68
C ILE A 206 -21.26 -2.90 -6.62
N GLU A 207 -20.11 -3.32 -6.07
CA GLU A 207 -19.05 -3.94 -6.87
C GLU A 207 -19.56 -5.19 -7.62
N GLU A 208 -20.29 -6.07 -6.94
CA GLU A 208 -20.90 -7.27 -7.53
C GLU A 208 -21.82 -6.92 -8.70
N ILE A 209 -22.67 -5.90 -8.53
CA ILE A 209 -23.61 -5.46 -9.58
C ILE A 209 -22.88 -4.81 -10.75
N VAL A 210 -21.84 -4.00 -10.50
CA VAL A 210 -21.05 -3.36 -11.56
C VAL A 210 -20.30 -4.39 -12.38
N VAL A 211 -19.64 -5.35 -11.72
CA VAL A 211 -18.93 -6.46 -12.40
C VAL A 211 -19.92 -7.38 -13.11
N GLY A 212 -21.04 -7.70 -12.47
CA GLY A 212 -22.09 -8.55 -13.02
C GLY A 212 -23.03 -7.88 -14.01
N LYS A 213 -22.84 -6.56 -14.32
CA LYS A 213 -23.76 -5.81 -15.18
C LYS A 213 -24.10 -6.47 -16.52
N PRO A 214 -23.14 -7.05 -17.28
CA PRO A 214 -23.46 -7.74 -18.54
C PRO A 214 -24.43 -8.91 -18.33
N ILE A 215 -24.28 -9.67 -17.23
CA ILE A 215 -25.13 -10.81 -16.90
C ILE A 215 -26.52 -10.33 -16.50
N ILE A 216 -26.61 -9.30 -15.64
CA ILE A 216 -27.87 -8.71 -15.20
C ILE A 216 -28.70 -8.24 -16.41
N GLN A 217 -28.07 -7.54 -17.37
CA GLN A 217 -28.74 -7.09 -18.59
C GLN A 217 -29.15 -8.23 -19.52
N THR A 218 -28.30 -9.26 -19.65
CA THR A 218 -28.61 -10.40 -20.51
C THR A 218 -29.83 -11.19 -20.00
N PHE A 219 -30.01 -11.28 -18.68
CA PHE A 219 -31.10 -12.02 -18.06
C PHE A 219 -32.29 -11.15 -17.63
N GLY A 220 -32.25 -9.82 -17.85
CA GLY A 220 -33.34 -8.90 -17.50
C GLY A 220 -33.58 -8.79 -15.98
N LEU A 221 -32.52 -8.84 -15.16
CA LEU A 221 -32.59 -8.85 -13.70
C LEU A 221 -32.37 -7.48 -13.06
N GLU A 222 -32.53 -6.38 -13.80
CA GLU A 222 -32.25 -5.00 -13.35
C GLU A 222 -33.11 -4.60 -12.15
N GLU A 223 -34.38 -5.00 -12.13
CA GLU A 223 -35.27 -4.72 -11.01
C GLU A 223 -34.84 -5.46 -9.73
N THR A 224 -34.43 -6.70 -9.86
CA THR A 224 -33.92 -7.51 -8.73
C THR A 224 -32.65 -6.91 -8.16
N ALA A 225 -31.70 -6.53 -9.01
CA ALA A 225 -30.45 -5.88 -8.63
C ALA A 225 -30.71 -4.52 -7.95
N THR A 226 -31.63 -3.73 -8.49
CA THR A 226 -32.01 -2.43 -7.91
C THR A 226 -32.64 -2.62 -6.52
N ASN A 227 -33.51 -3.59 -6.34
CA ASN A 227 -34.12 -3.89 -5.04
C ASN A 227 -33.08 -4.32 -4.01
N GLN A 228 -32.08 -5.12 -4.41
CA GLN A 228 -30.99 -5.52 -3.53
C GLN A 228 -30.16 -4.30 -3.08
N VAL A 229 -29.80 -3.41 -4.00
CA VAL A 229 -29.12 -2.15 -3.67
C VAL A 229 -29.94 -1.30 -2.72
N ASN A 230 -31.24 -1.17 -2.95
CA ASN A 230 -32.12 -0.37 -2.09
C ASN A 230 -32.14 -0.90 -0.64
N ILE A 231 -32.17 -2.22 -0.44
CA ILE A 231 -32.09 -2.83 0.90
C ILE A 231 -30.76 -2.51 1.58
N LEU A 232 -29.65 -2.64 0.86
CA LEU A 232 -28.32 -2.30 1.38
C LEU A 232 -28.19 -0.80 1.70
N ASN A 233 -28.70 0.06 0.83
CA ASN A 233 -28.72 1.51 1.01
C ASN A 233 -29.56 1.93 2.22
N ASP A 234 -30.73 1.32 2.43
CA ASP A 234 -31.57 1.58 3.60
C ASP A 234 -30.86 1.20 4.92
N ASN A 235 -30.17 0.07 4.92
CA ASN A 235 -29.37 -0.35 6.07
C ASN A 235 -28.21 0.60 6.34
N LEU A 236 -27.50 1.04 5.28
CA LEU A 236 -26.43 2.03 5.36
C LEU A 236 -26.99 3.37 5.87
N PHE A 237 -28.10 3.86 5.31
CA PHE A 237 -28.73 5.10 5.73
C PHE A 237 -29.08 5.10 7.22
N LYS A 238 -29.72 4.04 7.72
CA LYS A 238 -30.09 3.91 9.13
C LYS A 238 -28.87 3.92 10.06
N SER A 239 -27.81 3.19 9.68
CA SER A 239 -26.58 3.13 10.46
C SER A 239 -25.80 4.45 10.38
N MET A 240 -25.71 5.07 9.21
CA MET A 240 -25.05 6.35 8.97
C MET A 240 -25.73 7.48 9.73
N ARG A 241 -27.08 7.56 9.70
CA ARG A 241 -27.86 8.52 10.48
C ARG A 241 -27.58 8.40 11.98
N SER A 242 -27.54 7.16 12.50
CA SER A 242 -27.24 6.93 13.91
C SER A 242 -25.81 7.30 14.27
N ALA A 243 -24.84 6.99 13.41
CA ALA A 243 -23.44 7.34 13.58
C ALA A 243 -23.23 8.86 13.55
N ALA A 244 -23.79 9.53 12.55
CA ALA A 244 -23.73 10.99 12.38
C ALA A 244 -24.35 11.71 13.59
N PHE A 245 -25.55 11.31 14.01
CA PHE A 245 -26.20 11.90 15.16
C PHE A 245 -25.34 11.77 16.42
N THR A 246 -24.81 10.57 16.68
CA THR A 246 -24.00 10.33 17.91
C THR A 246 -22.67 11.09 17.86
N SER A 247 -22.03 11.16 16.68
CA SER A 247 -20.77 11.88 16.49
C SER A 247 -20.96 13.40 16.62
N GLN A 248 -22.03 13.93 16.03
CA GLN A 248 -22.30 15.37 16.04
C GLN A 248 -22.79 15.88 17.40
N LEU A 249 -23.14 15.01 18.35
CA LEU A 249 -23.48 15.43 19.72
C LEU A 249 -22.27 15.93 20.54
N VAL A 250 -21.06 15.57 20.14
CA VAL A 250 -19.82 15.93 20.87
C VAL A 250 -19.67 17.44 20.96
N GLU A 251 -19.73 18.14 19.83
CA GLU A 251 -19.51 19.57 19.74
C GLU A 251 -20.56 20.38 20.51
N PRO A 252 -21.91 20.16 20.35
CA PRO A 252 -22.92 20.81 21.17
C PRO A 252 -22.77 20.55 22.65
N LEU A 253 -22.38 19.35 23.05
CA LEU A 253 -22.16 19.02 24.45
C LEU A 253 -21.02 19.84 25.04
N VAL A 254 -19.90 19.94 24.36
CA VAL A 254 -18.75 20.76 24.80
C VAL A 254 -19.15 22.25 24.86
N LYS A 255 -19.83 22.76 23.82
CA LYS A 255 -20.36 24.13 23.82
C LYS A 255 -21.31 24.39 24.98
N PHE A 256 -22.18 23.44 25.27
CA PHE A 256 -23.11 23.57 26.42
C PHE A 256 -22.37 23.63 27.76
N LEU A 257 -21.38 22.78 27.97
CA LEU A 257 -20.53 22.81 29.16
C LEU A 257 -19.74 24.12 29.26
N ASN A 258 -19.25 24.65 28.14
CA ASN A 258 -18.62 25.96 28.09
C ASN A 258 -19.56 27.08 28.54
N GLN A 259 -20.81 27.09 28.05
CA GLN A 259 -21.79 28.10 28.48
C GLN A 259 -22.09 28.02 29.96
N ILE A 260 -22.22 26.81 30.52
CA ILE A 260 -22.37 26.63 31.99
C ILE A 260 -21.14 27.21 32.70
N THR A 261 -19.94 26.95 32.23
CA THR A 261 -18.71 27.48 32.80
C THR A 261 -18.66 29.00 32.72
N TYR A 262 -19.06 29.61 31.60
CA TYR A 262 -19.17 31.06 31.48
C TYR A 262 -20.19 31.66 32.44
N CYS A 263 -21.36 31.03 32.60
CA CYS A 263 -22.33 31.47 33.59
C CYS A 263 -21.77 31.39 35.01
N LEU A 264 -21.06 30.32 35.36
CA LEU A 264 -20.42 30.19 36.67
C LEU A 264 -19.35 31.28 36.88
N VAL A 265 -18.47 31.53 35.89
CA VAL A 265 -17.46 32.61 35.96
C VAL A 265 -18.12 33.96 36.11
N ALA A 266 -19.22 34.26 35.39
CA ALA A 266 -19.93 35.52 35.46
C ALA A 266 -20.56 35.73 36.87
N ILE A 267 -21.23 34.70 37.40
CA ILE A 267 -21.92 34.82 38.72
C ILE A 267 -20.88 34.83 39.85
N GLN A 268 -20.05 33.79 39.94
CA GLN A 268 -19.11 33.65 41.06
C GLN A 268 -17.99 34.71 40.97
N GLY A 269 -17.45 34.95 39.76
CA GLY A 269 -16.47 35.98 39.50
C GLY A 269 -17.01 37.38 39.77
N GLY A 270 -18.23 37.68 39.32
CA GLY A 270 -18.91 38.97 39.61
C GLY A 270 -19.09 39.20 41.10
N LEU A 271 -19.51 38.20 41.88
CA LEU A 271 -19.58 38.30 43.34
C LEU A 271 -18.22 38.54 44.00
N MET A 272 -17.14 37.96 43.44
CA MET A 272 -15.77 38.16 43.92
C MET A 272 -15.25 39.56 43.58
N VAL A 273 -15.59 40.12 42.42
CA VAL A 273 -15.30 41.52 42.07
C VAL A 273 -15.99 42.49 43.01
N LEU A 274 -17.30 42.28 43.32
CA LEU A 274 -18.03 43.10 44.28
C LEU A 274 -17.41 43.06 45.70
N ARG A 275 -16.70 41.97 46.04
CA ARG A 275 -15.96 41.82 47.30
C ARG A 275 -14.52 42.36 47.21
N GLY A 276 -14.08 42.82 46.05
CA GLY A 276 -12.72 43.31 45.83
C GLY A 276 -11.64 42.21 45.81
N SER A 277 -12.03 40.94 45.66
CA SER A 277 -11.09 39.80 45.68
C SER A 277 -10.39 39.53 44.34
N ILE A 278 -11.01 39.92 43.23
CA ILE A 278 -10.48 39.84 41.87
C ILE A 278 -10.88 41.08 41.07
N SER A 279 -10.21 41.34 39.95
CA SER A 279 -10.55 42.45 39.06
C SER A 279 -11.57 42.06 37.96
N ILE A 280 -12.12 43.04 37.24
CA ILE A 280 -12.97 42.79 36.06
C ILE A 280 -12.13 42.18 34.93
N GLY A 281 -10.86 42.60 34.79
CA GLY A 281 -9.92 42.03 33.85
C GLY A 281 -9.62 40.56 34.13
N ASP A 282 -9.60 40.15 35.40
CA ASP A 282 -9.45 38.73 35.76
C ASP A 282 -10.61 37.87 35.23
N ILE A 283 -11.86 38.38 35.30
CA ILE A 283 -13.03 37.69 34.71
C ILE A 283 -12.84 37.52 33.21
N GLN A 284 -12.37 38.57 32.53
CA GLN A 284 -12.07 38.48 31.07
C GLN A 284 -10.99 37.43 30.78
N ALA A 285 -9.92 37.38 31.58
CA ALA A 285 -8.89 36.36 31.44
C ALA A 285 -9.46 34.94 31.67
N PHE A 286 -10.33 34.74 32.66
CA PHE A 286 -11.00 33.46 32.89
C PHE A 286 -11.82 33.00 31.68
N PHE A 287 -12.60 33.88 31.04
CA PHE A 287 -13.35 33.52 29.82
C PHE A 287 -12.42 33.01 28.70
N LEU A 288 -11.29 33.64 28.52
CA LEU A 288 -10.30 33.21 27.50
C LEU A 288 -9.66 31.87 27.89
N TYR A 289 -9.29 31.67 29.15
CA TYR A 289 -8.74 30.40 29.62
C TYR A 289 -9.72 29.22 29.48
N VAL A 290 -11.00 29.46 29.74
CA VAL A 290 -12.06 28.44 29.54
C VAL A 290 -12.08 28.00 28.06
N SER A 291 -12.00 28.93 27.10
CA SER A 291 -11.90 28.59 25.68
C SER A 291 -10.62 27.80 25.35
N GLN A 292 -9.47 28.25 25.89
CA GLN A 292 -8.18 27.56 25.65
C GLN A 292 -8.15 26.13 26.17
N VAL A 293 -8.95 25.77 27.18
CA VAL A 293 -9.08 24.38 27.64
C VAL A 293 -10.10 23.60 26.80
N SER A 294 -11.18 24.23 26.40
CA SER A 294 -12.31 23.56 25.75
C SER A 294 -12.06 23.22 24.27
N ASP A 295 -11.32 24.07 23.54
CA ASP A 295 -11.03 23.86 22.12
C ASP A 295 -10.19 22.62 21.87
N PRO A 296 -9.06 22.38 22.58
CA PRO A 296 -8.31 21.13 22.47
C PRO A 296 -9.12 19.91 22.90
N LEU A 297 -9.96 20.04 23.91
CA LEU A 297 -10.80 18.95 24.38
C LEU A 297 -11.80 18.50 23.30
N SER A 298 -12.37 19.43 22.54
CA SER A 298 -13.24 19.14 21.40
C SER A 298 -12.52 18.37 20.28
N ARG A 299 -11.25 18.67 20.05
CA ARG A 299 -10.40 18.02 19.02
C ARG A 299 -9.75 16.73 19.50
N SER A 300 -9.75 16.45 20.81
CA SER A 300 -9.04 15.30 21.38
C SER A 300 -9.46 13.96 20.78
N SER A 301 -10.73 13.76 20.47
CA SER A 301 -11.23 12.53 19.83
C SER A 301 -10.64 12.33 18.42
N TYR A 302 -10.54 13.39 17.63
CA TYR A 302 -9.92 13.36 16.30
C TYR A 302 -8.44 12.97 16.39
N ILE A 303 -7.70 13.64 17.27
CA ILE A 303 -6.26 13.37 17.46
C ILE A 303 -6.05 11.90 17.88
N LEU A 304 -6.82 11.39 18.83
CA LEU A 304 -6.70 10.02 19.29
C LEU A 304 -7.00 9.00 18.19
N THR A 305 -8.01 9.26 17.35
CA THR A 305 -8.34 8.40 16.21
C THR A 305 -7.19 8.38 15.21
N LYS A 306 -6.60 9.53 14.88
CA LYS A 306 -5.44 9.62 13.99
C LYS A 306 -4.24 8.81 14.49
N PHE A 307 -3.94 8.87 15.79
CA PHE A 307 -2.88 8.04 16.37
C PHE A 307 -3.18 6.53 16.28
N GLN A 308 -4.45 6.12 16.42
CA GLN A 308 -4.84 4.72 16.28
C GLN A 308 -4.72 4.25 14.82
N GLU A 309 -5.19 5.05 13.86
CA GLU A 309 -5.04 4.79 12.41
C GLU A 309 -3.57 4.65 12.03
N THR A 310 -2.72 5.58 12.48
CA THR A 310 -1.28 5.54 12.23
C THR A 310 -0.60 4.34 12.88
N SER A 311 -1.01 3.96 14.09
CA SER A 311 -0.48 2.76 14.74
C SER A 311 -0.81 1.49 13.95
N ALA A 312 -2.01 1.40 13.37
CA ALA A 312 -2.40 0.29 12.51
C ALA A 312 -1.64 0.32 11.16
N ALA A 313 -1.51 1.51 10.55
CA ALA A 313 -0.74 1.71 9.31
C ALA A 313 0.74 1.32 9.48
N LEU A 314 1.40 1.77 10.55
CA LEU A 314 2.76 1.36 10.89
C LEU A 314 2.87 -0.15 11.09
N GLY A 315 1.86 -0.80 11.68
CA GLY A 315 1.82 -2.25 11.81
C GLY A 315 1.90 -2.94 10.46
N ARG A 316 1.09 -2.53 9.48
CA ARG A 316 1.10 -3.08 8.12
C ARG A 316 2.38 -2.76 7.34
N ILE A 317 2.94 -1.56 7.53
CA ILE A 317 4.23 -1.17 6.92
C ILE A 317 5.35 -2.05 7.46
N TYR A 318 5.42 -2.26 8.78
CA TYR A 318 6.46 -3.11 9.39
C TYR A 318 6.28 -4.59 9.06
N GLU A 319 5.05 -5.07 8.86
CA GLU A 319 4.81 -6.42 8.37
C GLU A 319 5.53 -6.66 7.04
N VAL A 320 5.44 -5.72 6.08
CA VAL A 320 6.19 -5.79 4.81
C VAL A 320 7.70 -5.75 5.05
N ILE A 321 8.18 -4.79 5.86
CA ILE A 321 9.62 -4.59 6.10
C ILE A 321 10.26 -5.77 6.84
N ASP A 322 9.50 -6.46 7.69
CA ASP A 322 9.99 -7.58 8.49
C ASP A 322 9.85 -8.94 7.79
N THR A 323 9.14 -8.98 6.66
CA THR A 323 9.08 -10.19 5.83
C THR A 323 10.49 -10.52 5.37
N PRO A 324 10.96 -11.78 5.55
CA PRO A 324 12.31 -12.14 5.13
C PRO A 324 12.52 -11.91 3.64
N SER A 325 13.63 -11.26 3.30
CA SER A 325 14.07 -11.15 1.91
C SER A 325 14.41 -12.51 1.36
N GLU A 326 14.23 -12.69 0.07
CA GLU A 326 14.70 -13.86 -0.62
C GLU A 326 16.23 -13.96 -0.51
N ILE A 327 16.71 -15.01 0.15
CA ILE A 327 18.14 -15.18 0.40
C ILE A 327 18.76 -15.90 -0.78
N ASP A 328 19.60 -15.21 -1.55
CA ASP A 328 20.43 -15.84 -2.57
C ASP A 328 21.72 -16.38 -1.94
N THR A 329 21.71 -17.67 -1.63
CA THR A 329 22.88 -18.37 -1.06
C THR A 329 23.83 -18.90 -2.13
N GLY A 330 23.40 -18.90 -3.41
CA GLY A 330 24.16 -19.41 -4.53
C GLY A 330 25.39 -18.55 -4.84
N LYS A 331 26.51 -19.20 -5.08
CA LYS A 331 27.78 -18.54 -5.45
C LYS A 331 28.34 -19.04 -6.78
N LYS A 332 27.79 -20.12 -7.32
CA LYS A 332 28.21 -20.66 -8.61
C LYS A 332 27.53 -19.93 -9.74
N THR A 333 28.19 -19.86 -10.87
CA THR A 333 27.61 -19.44 -12.15
C THR A 333 27.34 -20.67 -13.00
N LEU A 334 26.25 -20.64 -13.77
CA LEU A 334 25.99 -21.64 -14.80
C LEU A 334 26.78 -21.24 -16.05
N ASP A 335 27.57 -22.16 -16.54
CA ASP A 335 28.34 -21.96 -17.77
C ASP A 335 27.87 -23.03 -18.80
N CYS A 336 26.69 -22.79 -19.36
CA CYS A 336 26.11 -23.65 -20.37
C CYS A 336 26.81 -23.39 -21.72
N THR A 337 27.55 -24.38 -22.16
CA THR A 337 28.31 -24.35 -23.46
C THR A 337 27.71 -25.35 -24.43
N THR A 338 28.24 -25.38 -25.67
CA THR A 338 27.87 -26.39 -26.68
C THR A 338 28.14 -27.82 -26.23
N THR A 339 29.05 -28.03 -25.26
CA THR A 339 29.33 -29.31 -24.64
C THR A 339 28.40 -29.62 -23.44
N HIS A 340 27.74 -28.58 -22.88
CA HIS A 340 26.77 -28.66 -21.80
C HIS A 340 25.54 -27.85 -22.19
N PRO A 341 24.60 -28.45 -22.93
CA PRO A 341 23.50 -27.70 -23.58
C PRO A 341 22.30 -27.41 -22.66
N GLY A 342 22.49 -27.37 -21.36
CA GLY A 342 21.42 -27.09 -20.39
C GLY A 342 20.54 -28.32 -20.10
N THR A 343 21.15 -29.44 -19.73
CA THR A 343 20.46 -30.63 -19.28
C THR A 343 19.82 -30.35 -17.90
N ILE A 344 18.56 -30.73 -17.71
CA ILE A 344 17.84 -30.50 -16.45
C ILE A 344 17.45 -31.83 -15.83
N ASP A 345 17.81 -32.04 -14.57
CA ASP A 345 17.46 -33.23 -13.82
C ASP A 345 16.69 -32.89 -12.54
N PHE A 346 15.58 -33.57 -12.32
CA PHE A 346 14.87 -33.63 -11.05
C PHE A 346 15.14 -34.97 -10.41
N GLU A 347 15.63 -34.97 -9.19
CA GLU A 347 15.99 -36.18 -8.47
C GLU A 347 15.27 -36.19 -7.11
N HIS A 348 14.29 -37.10 -6.99
CA HIS A 348 13.49 -37.31 -5.77
C HIS A 348 12.90 -36.02 -5.20
N VAL A 349 12.36 -35.15 -6.07
CA VAL A 349 11.88 -33.83 -5.69
C VAL A 349 10.50 -33.90 -5.05
N ASP A 350 10.40 -33.39 -3.81
CA ASP A 350 9.14 -33.11 -3.13
C ASP A 350 8.90 -31.62 -3.07
N PHE A 351 7.67 -31.19 -3.37
CA PHE A 351 7.27 -29.79 -3.34
C PHE A 351 5.84 -29.60 -2.84
N GLY A 352 5.61 -28.50 -2.15
CA GLY A 352 4.28 -28.00 -1.74
C GLY A 352 4.33 -26.49 -1.51
N TYR A 353 3.28 -25.80 -1.89
CA TYR A 353 3.16 -24.35 -1.66
C TYR A 353 3.12 -23.98 -0.17
N THR A 354 2.75 -24.93 0.69
CA THR A 354 2.89 -24.84 2.14
C THR A 354 3.62 -26.07 2.65
N PRO A 355 4.50 -25.95 3.65
CA PRO A 355 5.26 -27.09 4.18
C PRO A 355 4.38 -28.25 4.69
N SER A 356 3.12 -27.96 5.06
CA SER A 356 2.15 -28.94 5.54
C SER A 356 1.40 -29.68 4.43
N ASN A 357 1.43 -29.21 3.19
CA ASN A 357 0.70 -29.78 2.07
C ASN A 357 1.60 -30.05 0.88
N VAL A 358 2.18 -31.27 0.85
CA VAL A 358 3.04 -31.71 -0.26
C VAL A 358 2.17 -32.02 -1.46
N PHE A 359 2.32 -31.19 -2.52
CA PHE A 359 1.58 -31.31 -3.77
C PHE A 359 2.26 -32.25 -4.78
N MET A 360 3.60 -32.18 -4.89
CA MET A 360 4.41 -33.05 -5.73
C MET A 360 5.28 -33.94 -4.85
N LYS A 361 5.33 -35.25 -5.18
CA LYS A 361 6.08 -36.24 -4.43
C LYS A 361 6.94 -37.10 -5.33
N ASP A 362 8.22 -37.25 -4.94
CA ASP A 362 9.20 -38.14 -5.60
C ASP A 362 9.29 -37.92 -7.13
N ILE A 363 9.32 -36.66 -7.54
CA ILE A 363 9.43 -36.31 -8.96
C ILE A 363 10.84 -36.61 -9.45
N ASN A 364 10.89 -37.43 -10.51
CA ASN A 364 12.11 -37.83 -11.18
C ASN A 364 11.95 -37.55 -12.68
N ILE A 365 12.72 -36.60 -13.22
CA ILE A 365 12.66 -36.13 -14.62
C ILE A 365 14.08 -35.97 -15.14
N HIS A 366 14.32 -36.42 -16.36
CA HIS A 366 15.54 -36.13 -17.10
C HIS A 366 15.17 -35.42 -18.41
N ILE A 367 15.63 -34.18 -18.57
CA ILE A 367 15.45 -33.37 -19.79
C ILE A 367 16.80 -33.26 -20.47
N PRO A 368 17.02 -33.94 -21.59
CA PRO A 368 18.28 -33.86 -22.32
C PRO A 368 18.53 -32.45 -22.88
N GLY A 369 19.77 -31.98 -22.76
CA GLY A 369 20.14 -30.68 -23.28
C GLY A 369 19.94 -30.59 -24.81
N GLY A 370 19.46 -29.42 -25.27
CA GLY A 370 19.17 -29.16 -26.69
C GLY A 370 17.89 -29.82 -27.21
N SER A 371 17.10 -30.49 -26.34
CA SER A 371 15.83 -31.12 -26.71
C SER A 371 14.64 -30.21 -26.47
N MET A 372 13.57 -30.42 -27.22
CA MET A 372 12.27 -29.81 -27.00
C MET A 372 11.38 -30.75 -26.19
N VAL A 373 11.07 -30.39 -24.96
CA VAL A 373 10.18 -31.16 -24.06
C VAL A 373 8.83 -30.48 -23.92
N ALA A 374 7.75 -31.21 -24.20
CA ALA A 374 6.42 -30.71 -23.99
C ALA A 374 5.81 -31.31 -22.70
N ILE A 375 5.28 -30.42 -21.84
CA ILE A 375 4.53 -30.80 -20.64
C ILE A 375 3.04 -30.78 -20.96
N VAL A 376 2.36 -31.92 -20.78
CA VAL A 376 0.95 -32.10 -21.07
C VAL A 376 0.21 -32.60 -19.82
N GLY A 377 -1.07 -32.29 -19.70
CA GLY A 377 -1.91 -32.72 -18.58
C GLY A 377 -3.10 -31.78 -18.37
N PRO A 378 -4.08 -32.15 -17.56
CA PRO A 378 -5.25 -31.33 -17.28
C PRO A 378 -4.89 -30.03 -16.56
N THR A 379 -5.85 -29.08 -16.54
CA THR A 379 -5.69 -27.83 -15.78
C THR A 379 -5.55 -28.14 -14.29
N GLY A 380 -4.59 -27.50 -13.61
CA GLY A 380 -4.30 -27.78 -12.20
C GLY A 380 -3.40 -29.01 -11.93
N ALA A 381 -2.96 -29.74 -12.97
CA ALA A 381 -2.11 -30.92 -12.81
C ALA A 381 -0.72 -30.63 -12.21
N GLY A 382 -0.24 -29.36 -12.25
CA GLY A 382 1.09 -28.96 -11.75
C GLY A 382 2.09 -28.58 -12.85
N LYS A 383 1.65 -28.38 -14.09
CA LYS A 383 2.52 -27.99 -15.21
C LYS A 383 3.30 -26.71 -14.95
N SER A 384 2.62 -25.63 -14.56
CA SER A 384 3.25 -24.35 -14.22
C SER A 384 4.10 -24.43 -12.95
N THR A 385 3.77 -25.36 -12.02
CA THR A 385 4.57 -25.60 -10.83
C THR A 385 5.96 -26.14 -11.19
N LEU A 386 6.08 -27.09 -12.11
CA LEU A 386 7.36 -27.59 -12.59
C LEU A 386 8.24 -26.47 -13.17
N VAL A 387 7.63 -25.58 -13.95
CA VAL A 387 8.30 -24.41 -14.53
C VAL A 387 8.79 -23.46 -13.44
N ASN A 388 7.93 -23.16 -12.45
CA ASN A 388 8.29 -22.28 -11.34
C ASN A 388 9.45 -22.86 -10.50
N LEU A 389 9.55 -24.18 -10.38
CA LEU A 389 10.65 -24.85 -9.69
C LEU A 389 11.97 -24.74 -10.47
N ILE A 390 11.95 -24.86 -11.81
CA ILE A 390 13.15 -24.67 -12.66
C ILE A 390 13.66 -23.23 -12.54
N MET A 391 12.74 -22.24 -12.53
CA MET A 391 13.08 -20.83 -12.33
C MET A 391 13.49 -20.50 -10.89
N ARG A 392 13.38 -21.48 -9.99
CA ARG A 392 13.61 -21.30 -8.56
C ARG A 392 12.79 -20.14 -7.95
N PHE A 393 11.54 -19.97 -8.41
CA PHE A 393 10.58 -19.06 -7.80
C PHE A 393 10.06 -19.58 -6.46
N TYR A 394 10.20 -20.89 -6.24
CA TYR A 394 9.92 -21.59 -5.00
C TYR A 394 11.06 -22.57 -4.72
N ASP A 395 11.42 -22.75 -3.44
CA ASP A 395 12.38 -23.76 -3.03
C ASP A 395 11.67 -25.12 -2.78
N ILE A 396 12.37 -26.21 -3.07
CA ILE A 396 11.87 -27.58 -2.88
C ILE A 396 11.97 -28.02 -1.42
N ILE A 397 11.11 -28.95 -1.00
CA ILE A 397 11.12 -29.54 0.35
C ILE A 397 12.23 -30.58 0.48
N ASN A 398 12.30 -31.53 -0.46
CA ASN A 398 13.30 -32.60 -0.52
C ASN A 398 13.81 -32.78 -1.94
N GLY A 399 14.90 -33.53 -2.10
CA GLY A 399 15.50 -33.83 -3.39
C GLY A 399 16.43 -32.74 -3.90
N ARG A 400 16.68 -32.74 -5.20
CA ARG A 400 17.47 -31.72 -5.89
C ARG A 400 17.02 -31.51 -7.32
N ILE A 401 17.23 -30.29 -7.80
CA ILE A 401 17.06 -29.93 -9.23
C ILE A 401 18.43 -29.47 -9.71
N THR A 402 18.93 -30.06 -10.78
CA THR A 402 20.23 -29.68 -11.34
C THR A 402 20.12 -29.21 -12.77
N ILE A 403 20.99 -28.26 -13.15
CA ILE A 403 21.22 -27.85 -14.53
C ILE A 403 22.67 -28.16 -14.86
N ASP A 404 22.91 -29.00 -15.87
CA ASP A 404 24.23 -29.54 -16.24
C ASP A 404 24.97 -30.12 -15.04
N GLY A 405 24.24 -30.82 -14.14
CA GLY A 405 24.77 -31.44 -12.93
C GLY A 405 25.04 -30.50 -11.76
N VAL A 406 24.77 -29.18 -11.89
CA VAL A 406 24.89 -28.20 -10.81
C VAL A 406 23.53 -27.97 -10.15
N ASP A 407 23.45 -28.16 -8.82
CA ASP A 407 22.22 -27.88 -8.08
C ASP A 407 21.86 -26.39 -8.18
N ILE A 408 20.61 -26.08 -8.57
CA ILE A 408 20.14 -24.69 -8.73
C ILE A 408 20.21 -23.88 -7.44
N ARG A 409 20.26 -24.53 -6.27
CA ARG A 409 20.43 -23.86 -4.96
C ARG A 409 21.84 -23.32 -4.75
N ASP A 410 22.84 -23.93 -5.40
CA ASP A 410 24.24 -23.51 -5.35
C ASP A 410 24.53 -22.36 -6.33
N VAL A 411 23.68 -22.16 -7.33
CA VAL A 411 23.79 -21.15 -8.38
C VAL A 411 23.20 -19.82 -7.91
N SER A 412 23.86 -18.69 -8.25
CA SER A 412 23.25 -17.39 -8.01
C SER A 412 21.98 -17.21 -8.87
N ARG A 413 20.94 -16.61 -8.31
CA ARG A 413 19.67 -16.40 -9.04
C ARG A 413 19.87 -15.58 -10.31
N GLU A 414 20.76 -14.59 -10.27
CA GLU A 414 21.14 -13.81 -11.45
C GLU A 414 21.68 -14.71 -12.58
N SER A 415 22.60 -15.63 -12.26
CA SER A 415 23.14 -16.56 -13.24
C SER A 415 22.07 -17.54 -13.75
N LEU A 416 21.19 -18.03 -12.87
CA LEU A 416 20.09 -18.91 -13.24
C LEU A 416 19.12 -18.20 -14.21
N HIS A 417 18.68 -16.99 -13.88
CA HIS A 417 17.73 -16.23 -14.70
C HIS A 417 18.34 -15.69 -16.00
N ASN A 418 19.66 -15.53 -16.08
CA ASN A 418 20.35 -15.23 -17.35
C ASN A 418 20.45 -16.46 -18.25
N THR A 419 20.48 -17.66 -17.66
CA THR A 419 20.56 -18.93 -18.40
C THR A 419 19.19 -19.42 -18.86
N VAL A 420 18.14 -19.19 -18.05
CA VAL A 420 16.78 -19.66 -18.30
C VAL A 420 15.87 -18.48 -18.64
N GLY A 421 15.40 -18.43 -19.87
CA GLY A 421 14.42 -17.44 -20.34
C GLY A 421 13.01 -17.99 -20.29
N MET A 422 12.01 -17.10 -20.09
CA MET A 422 10.60 -17.47 -20.03
C MET A 422 9.73 -16.56 -20.89
N VAL A 423 8.84 -17.18 -21.67
CA VAL A 423 7.75 -16.49 -22.38
C VAL A 423 6.43 -16.93 -21.77
N LEU A 424 5.78 -16.01 -21.07
CA LEU A 424 4.52 -16.22 -20.36
C LEU A 424 3.33 -16.21 -21.31
N GLN A 425 2.25 -16.90 -20.93
CA GLN A 425 0.95 -16.85 -21.58
C GLN A 425 0.40 -15.42 -21.68
N ASP A 426 0.41 -14.68 -20.56
CA ASP A 426 -0.01 -13.29 -20.48
C ASP A 426 1.19 -12.37 -20.76
N ALA A 427 1.28 -11.86 -21.99
CA ALA A 427 2.32 -10.95 -22.42
C ALA A 427 2.20 -9.59 -21.71
N TRP A 428 3.06 -9.31 -20.74
CA TRP A 428 3.08 -8.03 -20.04
C TRP A 428 3.89 -6.97 -20.78
N ILE A 429 3.26 -5.81 -21.01
CA ILE A 429 3.86 -4.64 -21.66
C ILE A 429 3.99 -3.52 -20.63
N PHE A 430 5.19 -2.97 -20.51
CA PHE A 430 5.47 -1.80 -19.67
C PHE A 430 5.09 -0.51 -20.40
N THR A 431 4.78 0.53 -19.65
CA THR A 431 4.64 1.88 -20.21
C THR A 431 6.00 2.35 -20.71
N GLY A 432 6.09 2.72 -21.98
CA GLY A 432 7.33 3.12 -22.65
C GLY A 432 7.25 2.84 -24.14
N THR A 433 8.32 3.06 -24.88
CA THR A 433 8.35 2.78 -26.31
C THR A 433 8.36 1.28 -26.60
N ILE A 434 8.01 0.88 -27.83
CA ILE A 434 8.17 -0.52 -28.27
C ILE A 434 9.63 -0.93 -28.19
N ALA A 435 10.56 -0.03 -28.56
CA ALA A 435 11.98 -0.28 -28.42
C ALA A 435 12.40 -0.56 -26.98
N ASP A 436 11.92 0.23 -25.99
CA ASP A 436 12.19 -0.01 -24.57
C ASP A 436 11.66 -1.36 -24.13
N ASN A 437 10.46 -1.70 -24.59
CA ASN A 437 9.82 -2.97 -24.26
C ASN A 437 10.57 -4.18 -24.80
N ILE A 438 11.11 -4.13 -26.01
CA ILE A 438 11.98 -5.19 -26.57
C ILE A 438 13.33 -5.19 -25.86
N GLY A 439 13.91 -3.98 -25.64
CA GLY A 439 15.20 -3.78 -24.97
C GLY A 439 15.26 -4.30 -23.53
N TYR A 440 14.10 -4.59 -22.92
CA TYR A 440 14.03 -5.20 -21.60
C TYR A 440 14.75 -6.57 -21.50
N GLY A 441 14.88 -7.28 -22.62
CA GLY A 441 15.60 -8.56 -22.69
C GLY A 441 17.12 -8.43 -22.51
N LYS A 442 17.71 -7.26 -22.81
CA LYS A 442 19.16 -7.03 -22.68
C LYS A 442 19.43 -5.56 -22.37
N PRO A 443 19.96 -5.23 -21.17
CA PRO A 443 20.33 -3.86 -20.82
C PRO A 443 21.31 -3.27 -21.85
N ASN A 444 21.07 -2.03 -22.27
CA ASN A 444 21.89 -1.29 -23.24
C ASN A 444 21.97 -1.92 -24.66
N ALA A 445 20.93 -2.66 -25.07
CA ALA A 445 20.86 -3.15 -26.45
C ALA A 445 20.83 -1.98 -27.45
N SER A 446 21.56 -2.14 -28.58
CA SER A 446 21.55 -1.14 -29.64
C SER A 446 20.22 -1.16 -30.40
N ARG A 447 19.91 -0.07 -31.11
CA ARG A 447 18.72 -0.01 -31.97
C ARG A 447 18.73 -1.08 -33.05
N GLU A 448 19.91 -1.36 -33.63
CA GLU A 448 20.12 -2.39 -34.64
C GLU A 448 19.83 -3.79 -34.10
N GLU A 449 20.26 -4.08 -32.84
CA GLU A 449 19.97 -5.35 -32.18
C GLU A 449 18.46 -5.51 -31.97
N ILE A 450 17.78 -4.46 -31.47
CA ILE A 450 16.32 -4.44 -31.24
C ILE A 450 15.57 -4.68 -32.56
N GLU A 451 15.92 -3.98 -33.64
CA GLU A 451 15.28 -4.16 -34.95
C GLU A 451 15.57 -5.55 -35.56
N TYR A 452 16.76 -6.09 -35.33
CA TYR A 452 17.13 -7.42 -35.78
C TYR A 452 16.27 -8.51 -35.09
N VAL A 453 16.15 -8.48 -33.76
CA VAL A 453 15.34 -9.48 -33.06
C VAL A 453 13.86 -9.31 -33.33
N ALA A 454 13.37 -8.09 -33.52
CA ALA A 454 12.00 -7.84 -33.94
C ALA A 454 11.65 -8.46 -35.30
N LYS A 455 12.59 -8.49 -36.23
CA LYS A 455 12.44 -9.22 -37.51
C LYS A 455 12.37 -10.72 -37.28
N LEU A 456 13.26 -11.28 -36.45
CA LEU A 456 13.24 -12.70 -36.10
C LEU A 456 11.90 -13.10 -35.41
N ALA A 457 11.40 -12.25 -34.58
CA ALA A 457 10.10 -12.42 -33.88
C ALA A 457 8.89 -12.10 -34.77
N MET A 458 9.03 -11.79 -36.06
CA MET A 458 7.95 -11.37 -36.95
C MET A 458 7.20 -10.09 -36.50
N ALA A 459 7.81 -9.30 -35.63
CA ALA A 459 7.20 -8.10 -35.08
C ALA A 459 7.46 -6.84 -35.94
N ASP A 460 8.57 -6.79 -36.69
CA ASP A 460 9.02 -5.61 -37.44
C ASP A 460 7.94 -5.05 -38.38
N HIS A 461 7.18 -5.94 -39.03
CA HIS A 461 6.16 -5.53 -39.99
C HIS A 461 5.08 -4.67 -39.32
N PHE A 462 4.43 -5.16 -38.25
CA PHE A 462 3.38 -4.41 -37.59
C PHE A 462 3.92 -3.16 -36.90
N ILE A 463 5.13 -3.22 -36.31
CA ILE A 463 5.76 -2.07 -35.67
C ILE A 463 5.92 -0.91 -36.67
N ARG A 464 6.40 -1.20 -37.87
CA ARG A 464 6.58 -0.17 -38.92
C ARG A 464 5.26 0.38 -39.49
N THR A 465 4.12 -0.27 -39.24
CA THR A 465 2.80 0.28 -39.61
C THR A 465 2.26 1.30 -38.62
N LEU A 466 2.85 1.37 -37.43
CA LEU A 466 2.47 2.37 -36.43
C LEU A 466 3.07 3.74 -36.77
N PRO A 467 2.42 4.85 -36.42
CA PRO A 467 2.84 6.20 -36.79
C PRO A 467 4.30 6.51 -36.42
N ASP A 468 4.74 6.12 -35.21
CA ASP A 468 6.07 6.38 -34.69
C ASP A 468 6.97 5.12 -34.72
N GLY A 469 6.51 4.02 -35.35
CA GLY A 469 7.27 2.78 -35.45
C GLY A 469 7.72 2.24 -34.10
N TYR A 470 9.00 2.00 -33.94
CA TYR A 470 9.59 1.50 -32.69
C TYR A 470 9.55 2.51 -31.54
N ASP A 471 9.38 3.80 -31.83
CA ASP A 471 9.31 4.86 -30.85
C ASP A 471 7.85 5.13 -30.38
N THR A 472 6.90 4.34 -30.88
CA THR A 472 5.50 4.36 -30.43
C THR A 472 5.44 4.05 -28.94
N VAL A 473 4.87 4.98 -28.16
CA VAL A 473 4.71 4.85 -26.72
C VAL A 473 3.47 4.02 -26.41
N LEU A 474 3.67 2.92 -25.72
CA LEU A 474 2.61 1.99 -25.30
C LEU A 474 2.09 2.35 -23.90
N LYS A 475 0.78 2.21 -23.69
CA LYS A 475 0.17 2.33 -22.38
C LYS A 475 0.42 1.07 -21.56
N ARG A 476 0.19 1.18 -20.25
CA ARG A 476 0.32 0.07 -19.31
C ARG A 476 -0.54 -1.12 -19.75
N GLY A 477 0.07 -2.31 -19.80
CA GLY A 477 -0.59 -3.53 -20.24
C GLY A 477 -0.64 -3.72 -21.76
N GLY A 478 -0.31 -2.68 -22.56
CA GLY A 478 -0.33 -2.74 -24.02
C GLY A 478 -1.75 -2.82 -24.61
N ASP A 479 -2.72 -2.14 -23.98
CA ASP A 479 -4.13 -2.14 -24.43
C ASP A 479 -4.30 -1.58 -25.85
N ASP A 480 -3.30 -0.84 -26.35
CA ASP A 480 -3.26 -0.30 -27.71
C ASP A 480 -2.86 -1.36 -28.76
N LEU A 481 -2.44 -2.58 -28.33
CA LEU A 481 -2.00 -3.66 -29.18
C LEU A 481 -2.93 -4.88 -29.09
N SER A 482 -3.03 -5.65 -30.19
CA SER A 482 -3.68 -6.96 -30.12
C SER A 482 -2.89 -7.94 -29.24
N GLN A 483 -3.56 -8.98 -28.74
CA GLN A 483 -2.89 -10.00 -27.92
C GLN A 483 -1.71 -10.66 -28.66
N GLY A 484 -1.87 -10.95 -29.94
CA GLY A 484 -0.79 -11.52 -30.75
C GLY A 484 0.39 -10.55 -30.92
N GLN A 485 0.14 -9.24 -31.13
CA GLN A 485 1.20 -8.23 -31.21
C GLN A 485 1.98 -8.11 -29.90
N ARG A 486 1.28 -8.13 -28.74
CA ARG A 486 1.95 -8.17 -27.43
C ARG A 486 2.83 -9.41 -27.29
N GLN A 487 2.36 -10.56 -27.75
CA GLN A 487 3.12 -11.81 -27.71
C GLN A 487 4.36 -11.76 -28.59
N LEU A 488 4.28 -11.19 -29.82
CA LEU A 488 5.44 -11.00 -30.68
C LEU A 488 6.52 -10.10 -30.03
N ILE A 489 6.13 -9.04 -29.31
CA ILE A 489 7.06 -8.20 -28.54
C ILE A 489 7.74 -9.03 -27.42
N THR A 490 6.99 -9.88 -26.71
CA THR A 490 7.54 -10.72 -25.65
C THR A 490 8.50 -11.79 -26.21
N ILE A 491 8.19 -12.34 -27.38
CA ILE A 491 9.10 -13.24 -28.10
C ILE A 491 10.36 -12.50 -28.55
N ALA A 492 10.26 -11.24 -29.01
CA ALA A 492 11.43 -10.42 -29.35
C ALA A 492 12.33 -10.16 -28.13
N ARG A 493 11.76 -9.96 -26.92
CA ARG A 493 12.53 -9.91 -25.66
C ARG A 493 13.33 -11.19 -25.43
N ALA A 494 12.70 -12.35 -25.64
CA ALA A 494 13.36 -13.64 -25.45
C ALA A 494 14.48 -13.88 -26.48
N PHE A 495 14.31 -13.44 -27.73
CA PHE A 495 15.40 -13.45 -28.73
C PHE A 495 16.57 -12.56 -28.31
N LEU A 496 16.29 -11.38 -27.76
CA LEU A 496 17.31 -10.43 -27.35
C LEU A 496 18.07 -10.91 -26.10
N ALA A 497 17.39 -11.58 -25.18
CA ALA A 497 18.00 -12.19 -23.99
C ALA A 497 18.87 -13.41 -24.33
N ASP A 498 18.57 -14.11 -25.42
CA ASP A 498 19.30 -15.27 -25.94
C ASP A 498 19.64 -16.36 -24.90
N PRO A 499 18.65 -16.86 -24.12
CA PRO A 499 18.88 -17.83 -23.06
C PRO A 499 19.20 -19.22 -23.62
N THR A 500 19.98 -20.03 -22.89
CA THR A 500 20.31 -21.41 -23.27
C THR A 500 19.12 -22.35 -23.04
N ILE A 501 18.36 -22.13 -21.98
CA ILE A 501 17.13 -22.87 -21.65
C ILE A 501 15.95 -21.93 -21.84
N LEU A 502 14.93 -22.40 -22.55
CA LEU A 502 13.73 -21.60 -22.83
C LEU A 502 12.48 -22.29 -22.30
N ILE A 503 11.69 -21.55 -21.56
CA ILE A 503 10.38 -21.99 -21.07
C ILE A 503 9.30 -21.21 -21.82
N LEU A 504 8.35 -21.93 -22.41
CA LEU A 504 7.22 -21.35 -23.13
C LEU A 504 5.91 -21.82 -22.50
N ASP A 505 5.05 -20.89 -22.12
CA ASP A 505 3.66 -21.18 -21.75
C ASP A 505 2.78 -20.88 -22.97
N GLU A 506 2.35 -21.94 -23.69
CA GLU A 506 1.69 -21.83 -24.99
C GLU A 506 0.17 -21.64 -24.84
N ALA A 507 -0.31 -20.45 -24.51
CA ALA A 507 -1.72 -20.14 -24.67
C ALA A 507 -1.91 -18.98 -25.64
N THR A 508 -2.31 -19.32 -26.86
CA THR A 508 -2.71 -18.36 -27.91
C THR A 508 -4.24 -18.32 -28.04
N ALA A 509 -4.97 -18.47 -26.94
CA ALA A 509 -6.40 -18.25 -26.93
C ALA A 509 -6.69 -16.79 -27.32
N ASN A 510 -7.64 -16.57 -28.25
CA ASN A 510 -8.11 -15.26 -28.71
C ASN A 510 -7.14 -14.45 -29.60
N VAL A 511 -6.23 -15.09 -30.35
CA VAL A 511 -5.41 -14.45 -31.39
C VAL A 511 -6.05 -14.70 -32.76
N ASP A 512 -6.07 -13.69 -33.61
CA ASP A 512 -6.54 -13.86 -34.99
C ASP A 512 -5.63 -14.83 -35.78
N THR A 513 -6.20 -15.56 -36.73
CA THR A 513 -5.54 -16.65 -37.45
C THR A 513 -4.24 -16.22 -38.16
N ARG A 514 -4.18 -14.99 -38.65
CA ARG A 514 -2.98 -14.49 -39.35
C ARG A 514 -1.83 -14.25 -38.38
N THR A 515 -2.08 -13.51 -37.33
CA THR A 515 -1.09 -13.22 -36.25
C THR A 515 -0.68 -14.52 -35.54
N GLU A 516 -1.61 -15.48 -35.40
CA GLU A 516 -1.30 -16.79 -34.84
C GLU A 516 -0.23 -17.53 -35.63
N VAL A 517 -0.29 -17.50 -36.97
CA VAL A 517 0.76 -18.10 -37.82
C VAL A 517 2.10 -17.38 -37.65
N GLU A 518 2.11 -16.07 -37.51
CA GLU A 518 3.33 -15.27 -37.25
C GLU A 518 3.93 -15.62 -35.89
N VAL A 519 3.13 -15.68 -34.83
CA VAL A 519 3.54 -16.10 -33.48
C VAL A 519 4.14 -17.50 -33.50
N GLN A 520 3.48 -18.45 -34.18
CA GLN A 520 3.96 -19.83 -34.27
C GLN A 520 5.30 -19.94 -35.00
N LYS A 521 5.48 -19.18 -36.10
CA LYS A 521 6.76 -19.11 -36.81
C LYS A 521 7.87 -18.52 -35.94
N ALA A 522 7.59 -17.44 -35.24
CA ALA A 522 8.52 -16.81 -34.31
C ALA A 522 8.94 -17.78 -33.21
N MET A 523 7.95 -18.46 -32.56
CA MET A 523 8.21 -19.48 -31.55
C MET A 523 9.07 -20.63 -32.09
N ASN A 524 8.73 -21.22 -33.26
CA ASN A 524 9.50 -22.29 -33.84
C ASN A 524 10.94 -21.86 -34.18
N THR A 525 11.16 -20.59 -34.49
CA THR A 525 12.50 -20.05 -34.73
C THR A 525 13.27 -19.89 -33.41
N LEU A 526 12.58 -19.42 -32.35
CA LEU A 526 13.15 -19.21 -31.03
C LEU A 526 13.60 -20.55 -30.38
N LEU A 527 12.85 -21.62 -30.58
CA LEU A 527 13.11 -22.96 -30.02
C LEU A 527 14.34 -23.66 -30.58
N LYS A 528 14.80 -23.31 -31.77
CA LYS A 528 15.92 -24.02 -32.46
C LYS A 528 17.23 -23.89 -31.69
N GLY A 529 17.88 -25.03 -31.45
CA GLY A 529 19.25 -25.10 -30.90
C GLY A 529 19.33 -24.84 -29.40
N ARG A 530 18.22 -24.93 -28.68
CA ARG A 530 18.12 -24.67 -27.22
C ARG A 530 17.41 -25.82 -26.51
N THR A 531 17.68 -25.97 -25.23
CA THR A 531 16.82 -26.80 -24.40
C THR A 531 15.51 -26.04 -24.16
N SER A 532 14.40 -26.64 -24.56
CA SER A 532 13.11 -25.94 -24.55
C SER A 532 12.05 -26.74 -23.82
N ILE A 533 11.36 -26.08 -22.89
CA ILE A 533 10.27 -26.66 -22.13
C ILE A 533 8.99 -25.92 -22.53
N VAL A 534 8.02 -26.63 -23.08
CA VAL A 534 6.78 -26.04 -23.58
C VAL A 534 5.59 -26.62 -22.83
N ILE A 535 4.81 -25.76 -22.15
CA ILE A 535 3.49 -26.16 -21.64
C ILE A 535 2.56 -26.18 -22.86
N ALA A 536 2.30 -27.39 -23.37
CA ALA A 536 1.64 -27.55 -24.66
C ALA A 536 0.12 -27.64 -24.51
N HIS A 537 -0.57 -26.73 -25.19
CA HIS A 537 -2.02 -26.72 -25.37
C HIS A 537 -2.43 -27.01 -26.82
N ARG A 538 -1.46 -27.24 -27.73
CA ARG A 538 -1.70 -27.50 -29.14
C ARG A 538 -1.15 -28.85 -29.57
N LEU A 539 -1.95 -29.54 -30.39
CA LEU A 539 -1.56 -30.82 -30.98
C LEU A 539 -0.28 -30.75 -31.81
N SER A 540 -0.06 -29.64 -32.52
CA SER A 540 1.15 -29.43 -33.33
C SER A 540 2.42 -29.39 -32.49
N THR A 541 2.38 -28.70 -31.35
CA THR A 541 3.50 -28.61 -30.41
C THR A 541 3.78 -29.95 -29.75
N ILE A 542 2.71 -30.67 -29.36
CA ILE A 542 2.82 -32.02 -28.76
C ILE A 542 3.48 -33.00 -29.73
N LYS A 543 3.09 -32.96 -31.01
CA LYS A 543 3.64 -33.86 -32.05
C LYS A 543 5.10 -33.59 -32.38
N ASN A 544 5.52 -32.32 -32.33
CA ASN A 544 6.85 -31.90 -32.71
C ASN A 544 7.87 -31.97 -31.56
N ALA A 545 7.42 -32.27 -30.33
CA ALA A 545 8.30 -32.41 -29.18
C ALA A 545 9.14 -33.70 -29.27
N ASP A 546 10.42 -33.58 -28.94
CA ASP A 546 11.34 -34.72 -28.86
C ASP A 546 10.97 -35.65 -27.71
N PHE A 547 10.45 -35.06 -26.62
CA PHE A 547 10.06 -35.77 -25.39
C PHE A 547 8.82 -35.17 -24.76
N LEU A 548 8.00 -36.00 -24.15
CA LEU A 548 6.76 -35.61 -23.49
C LEU A 548 6.79 -35.98 -22.01
N LEU A 549 6.31 -35.08 -21.18
CA LEU A 549 6.04 -35.30 -19.76
C LEU A 549 4.53 -35.19 -19.54
N VAL A 550 3.89 -36.27 -19.11
CA VAL A 550 2.46 -36.31 -18.78
C VAL A 550 2.32 -36.12 -17.29
N VAL A 551 1.69 -34.99 -16.90
CA VAL A 551 1.52 -34.59 -15.51
C VAL A 551 0.07 -34.74 -15.11
N GLU A 552 -0.18 -35.40 -13.99
CA GLU A 552 -1.50 -35.55 -13.40
C GLU A 552 -1.41 -35.50 -11.87
N ASN A 553 -2.23 -34.66 -11.24
CA ASN A 553 -2.32 -34.54 -9.77
C ASN A 553 -0.95 -34.39 -9.08
N GLY A 554 -0.07 -33.58 -9.67
CA GLY A 554 1.28 -33.31 -9.11
C GLY A 554 2.29 -34.45 -9.30
N THR A 555 1.99 -35.48 -10.11
CA THR A 555 2.88 -36.60 -10.41
C THR A 555 3.17 -36.72 -11.90
N ILE A 556 4.32 -37.31 -12.26
CA ILE A 556 4.62 -37.67 -13.66
C ILE A 556 4.09 -39.08 -13.89
N VAL A 557 2.95 -39.18 -14.59
CA VAL A 557 2.31 -40.49 -14.85
C VAL A 557 2.93 -41.22 -16.02
N GLU A 558 3.37 -40.50 -17.04
CA GLU A 558 4.03 -41.06 -18.23
C GLU A 558 5.10 -40.10 -18.76
N GLN A 559 6.14 -40.66 -19.34
CA GLN A 559 7.18 -39.92 -20.05
C GLN A 559 7.71 -40.71 -21.23
N GLY A 560 8.02 -40.03 -22.35
CA GLY A 560 8.52 -40.66 -23.56
C GLY A 560 8.28 -39.86 -24.84
N THR A 561 8.53 -40.48 -25.98
CA THR A 561 8.24 -39.87 -27.30
C THR A 561 6.77 -39.98 -27.66
N HIS A 562 6.24 -39.11 -28.51
CA HIS A 562 4.86 -39.13 -29.00
C HIS A 562 4.42 -40.53 -29.50
N HIS A 563 5.22 -41.15 -30.37
CA HIS A 563 4.90 -42.47 -30.90
C HIS A 563 4.89 -43.55 -29.82
N GLY A 564 5.92 -43.57 -28.96
CA GLY A 564 6.03 -44.56 -27.89
C GLY A 564 4.88 -44.49 -26.88
N LEU A 565 4.38 -43.29 -26.54
CA LEU A 565 3.28 -43.13 -25.64
C LEU A 565 1.92 -43.46 -26.25
N ILE A 566 1.72 -43.17 -27.54
CA ILE A 566 0.48 -43.61 -28.28
C ILE A 566 0.43 -45.12 -28.36
N GLU A 567 1.54 -45.81 -28.66
CA GLU A 567 1.62 -47.29 -28.75
C GLU A 567 1.34 -47.95 -27.38
N ARG A 568 1.76 -47.36 -26.28
CA ARG A 568 1.49 -47.85 -24.90
C ARG A 568 0.01 -47.81 -24.56
N GLY A 569 -0.78 -46.92 -25.17
CA GLY A 569 -2.24 -46.82 -24.97
C GLY A 569 -2.65 -46.35 -23.58
N GLY A 570 -1.79 -45.60 -22.88
CA GLY A 570 -2.01 -45.09 -21.52
C GLY A 570 -2.73 -43.73 -21.46
N HIS A 571 -2.52 -43.03 -20.34
CA HIS A 571 -3.11 -41.68 -20.06
C HIS A 571 -2.83 -40.66 -21.17
N TYR A 572 -1.61 -40.69 -21.75
CA TYR A 572 -1.28 -39.81 -22.87
C TYR A 572 -2.17 -39.98 -24.07
N LYS A 573 -2.50 -41.24 -24.45
CA LYS A 573 -3.36 -41.52 -25.61
C LYS A 573 -4.77 -40.96 -25.41
N GLU A 574 -5.32 -41.11 -24.21
CA GLU A 574 -6.62 -40.56 -23.87
C GLU A 574 -6.64 -39.05 -23.94
N LEU A 575 -5.63 -38.37 -23.34
CA LEU A 575 -5.45 -36.92 -23.43
C LEU A 575 -5.31 -36.46 -24.89
N TYR A 576 -4.53 -37.16 -25.70
CA TYR A 576 -4.32 -36.83 -27.11
C TYR A 576 -5.60 -36.95 -27.92
N GLU A 577 -6.42 -38.01 -27.71
CA GLU A 577 -7.69 -38.19 -28.36
C GLU A 577 -8.69 -37.09 -27.97
N ASN A 578 -8.72 -36.69 -26.70
CA ASN A 578 -9.54 -35.58 -26.22
C ASN A 578 -9.14 -34.25 -26.86
N TYR A 579 -7.82 -33.92 -26.92
CA TYR A 579 -7.33 -32.75 -27.65
C TYR A 579 -7.67 -32.79 -29.15
N ALA A 580 -7.61 -33.98 -29.80
CA ALA A 580 -7.95 -34.15 -31.21
C ALA A 580 -9.46 -34.00 -31.48
N ALA A 581 -10.29 -34.33 -30.50
CA ALA A 581 -11.74 -34.14 -30.56
C ALA A 581 -12.19 -32.70 -30.25
N GLY A 582 -11.24 -31.78 -29.94
CA GLY A 582 -11.54 -30.38 -29.57
C GLY A 582 -12.17 -30.24 -28.20
N MET A 583 -12.08 -31.24 -27.34
CA MET A 583 -12.49 -31.16 -25.94
C MET A 583 -11.35 -30.51 -25.13
N THR A 584 -11.65 -29.41 -24.49
CA THR A 584 -10.76 -28.80 -23.49
C THR A 584 -10.74 -29.70 -22.25
N VAL A 585 -9.57 -30.23 -21.90
CA VAL A 585 -9.34 -31.08 -20.73
C VAL A 585 -8.84 -30.22 -19.56
#